data_77776c688fbed1304a97f30adcfd6352
#
_entry.id   77776c688fbed1304a97f30adcfd6352
#
_cell.length_a   1.000
_cell.length_b   1.000
_cell.length_c   1.000
_cell.angle_alpha   90.00
_cell.angle_beta   90.00
_cell.angle_gamma   90.00
#
_symmetry.space_group_name_H-M   'P 1'
#
loop_
_entity.id
_entity.type
_entity.pdbx_description
1 polymer ?
#
loop_
_entity_poly.entity_id
_entity_poly.type
_entity_poly.pdbx_seq_one_letter_code
_entity_poly.pdbx_strand_id
1 'polypeptide(L)'
;MATYIYTELNGIYIIDLQKSVGKVDEAYNAIRDCVANGGKILFDGTKKQAQDSIKNEAERCGMYYVNQRWLGGMLTNFKTIQSRIAQLKKIEAMEADGTFDVLPKK
;
A
#
# COMPACT_ATOMS: atom_id res chain seq x y z
N MET A 1 -1.00 3.40 22.28
CA MET A 1 -1.22 1.96 21.96
C MET A 1 -1.71 1.13 23.15
N ALA A 2 -1.36 1.49 24.38
CA ALA A 2 -1.78 0.71 25.55
C ALA A 2 -3.31 0.49 25.61
N THR A 3 -4.10 1.44 25.14
CA THR A 3 -5.57 1.35 25.12
C THR A 3 -6.08 0.18 24.28
N TYR A 4 -5.31 -0.26 23.27
CA TYR A 4 -5.71 -1.32 22.34
C TYR A 4 -5.07 -2.66 22.63
N ILE A 5 -4.27 -2.74 23.69
CA ILE A 5 -3.56 -3.96 24.07
C ILE A 5 -4.34 -4.68 25.16
N TYR A 6 -4.70 -5.94 24.92
CA TYR A 6 -5.41 -6.77 25.89
C TYR A 6 -4.47 -7.27 26.99
N THR A 7 -3.35 -7.87 26.60
CA THR A 7 -2.37 -8.43 27.55
C THR A 7 -1.03 -8.61 26.85
N GLU A 8 -0.02 -8.92 27.66
CA GLU A 8 1.31 -9.29 27.18
C GLU A 8 1.57 -10.75 27.51
N LEU A 9 2.03 -11.52 26.53
CA LEU A 9 2.37 -12.92 26.71
C LEU A 9 3.76 -13.19 26.11
N ASN A 10 4.70 -13.63 26.97
CA ASN A 10 6.08 -13.91 26.55
C ASN A 10 6.76 -12.73 25.83
N GLY A 11 6.52 -11.51 26.28
CA GLY A 11 7.07 -10.31 25.68
C GLY A 11 6.35 -9.84 24.43
N ILE A 12 5.27 -10.52 24.04
CA ILE A 12 4.46 -10.16 22.88
C ILE A 12 3.14 -9.57 23.37
N TYR A 13 2.80 -8.39 22.85
CA TYR A 13 1.52 -7.75 23.15
C TYR A 13 0.40 -8.35 22.30
N ILE A 14 -0.71 -8.65 22.95
CA ILE A 14 -1.90 -9.20 22.28
C ILE A 14 -2.92 -8.07 22.13
N ILE A 15 -3.35 -7.83 20.91
CA ILE A 15 -4.33 -6.79 20.62
C ILE A 15 -5.70 -7.20 21.17
N ASP A 16 -6.43 -6.23 21.75
CA ASP A 16 -7.79 -6.45 22.23
C ASP A 16 -8.72 -6.55 21.01
N LEU A 17 -9.08 -7.78 20.66
CA LEU A 17 -9.89 -8.02 19.46
C LEU A 17 -11.32 -7.52 19.61
N GLN A 18 -11.85 -7.39 20.83
CA GLN A 18 -13.17 -6.79 21.02
C GLN A 18 -13.18 -5.33 20.61
N LYS A 19 -12.11 -4.60 20.93
CA LYS A 19 -11.94 -3.21 20.47
C LYS A 19 -11.72 -3.17 18.95
N SER A 20 -11.03 -4.15 18.39
CA SER A 20 -10.80 -4.23 16.94
C SER A 20 -12.10 -4.35 16.15
N VAL A 21 -13.11 -5.06 16.66
CA VAL A 21 -14.39 -5.19 15.98
C VAL A 21 -15.05 -3.82 15.80
N GLY A 22 -15.08 -3.00 16.86
CA GLY A 22 -15.62 -1.64 16.79
C GLY A 22 -14.81 -0.74 15.86
N LYS A 23 -13.48 -0.89 15.86
CA LYS A 23 -12.61 -0.09 14.99
C LYS A 23 -12.75 -0.45 13.52
N VAL A 24 -13.04 -1.69 13.19
CA VAL A 24 -13.34 -2.10 11.81
C VAL A 24 -14.58 -1.37 11.30
N ASP A 25 -15.65 -1.29 12.11
CA ASP A 25 -16.85 -0.56 11.75
C ASP A 25 -16.58 0.93 11.55
N GLU A 26 -15.79 1.55 12.43
CA GLU A 26 -15.38 2.94 12.29
C GLU A 26 -14.63 3.17 10.99
N ALA A 27 -13.67 2.29 10.68
CA ALA A 27 -12.90 2.39 9.45
C ALA A 27 -13.78 2.25 8.22
N TYR A 28 -14.72 1.31 8.23
CA TYR A 28 -15.67 1.11 7.15
C TYR A 28 -16.48 2.39 6.88
N ASN A 29 -17.01 2.99 7.94
CA ASN A 29 -17.80 4.22 7.82
C ASN A 29 -16.96 5.39 7.31
N ALA A 30 -15.71 5.53 7.78
CA ALA A 30 -14.81 6.57 7.33
C ALA A 30 -14.48 6.44 5.84
N ILE A 31 -14.21 5.22 5.38
CA ILE A 31 -13.94 4.96 3.96
C ILE A 31 -15.17 5.22 3.12
N ARG A 32 -16.34 4.78 3.57
CA ARG A 32 -17.60 5.02 2.86
C ARG A 32 -17.86 6.51 2.67
N ASP A 33 -17.66 7.30 3.73
CA ASP A 33 -17.87 8.74 3.67
C ASP A 33 -16.85 9.41 2.74
N CYS A 34 -15.59 8.98 2.77
CA CYS A 34 -14.56 9.49 1.88
C CYS A 34 -14.92 9.26 0.41
N VAL A 35 -15.31 8.05 0.07
CA VAL A 35 -15.68 7.70 -1.31
C VAL A 35 -16.94 8.42 -1.75
N ALA A 36 -17.93 8.57 -0.85
CA ALA A 36 -19.15 9.30 -1.14
C ALA A 36 -18.88 10.78 -1.47
N ASN A 37 -17.80 11.35 -0.92
CA ASN A 37 -17.37 12.72 -1.20
C ASN A 37 -16.43 12.82 -2.42
N GLY A 38 -16.27 11.76 -3.20
CA GLY A 38 -15.42 11.74 -4.37
C GLY A 38 -13.95 11.45 -4.11
N GLY A 39 -13.61 11.01 -2.89
CA GLY A 39 -12.23 10.69 -2.53
C GLY A 39 -11.74 9.40 -3.16
N LYS A 40 -10.44 9.24 -3.22
CA LYS A 40 -9.76 8.03 -3.71
C LYS A 40 -9.15 7.29 -2.54
N ILE A 41 -9.11 5.97 -2.64
CA ILE A 41 -8.54 5.09 -1.62
C ILE A 41 -7.28 4.43 -2.16
N LEU A 42 -6.23 4.45 -1.37
CA LEU A 42 -5.01 3.70 -1.63
C LEU A 42 -4.94 2.54 -0.64
N PHE A 43 -5.06 1.32 -1.14
CA PHE A 43 -4.93 0.13 -0.31
C PHE A 43 -3.45 -0.22 -0.17
N ASP A 44 -3.02 -0.50 1.05
CA ASP A 44 -1.64 -0.88 1.34
C ASP A 44 -1.64 -2.22 2.09
N GLY A 45 -1.06 -3.23 1.47
CA GLY A 45 -0.94 -4.56 2.05
C GLY A 45 0.30 -5.25 1.54
N THR A 46 1.44 -4.97 2.17
CA THR A 46 2.74 -5.50 1.75
C THR A 46 3.06 -6.86 2.36
N LYS A 47 2.34 -7.26 3.40
CA LYS A 47 2.52 -8.57 4.03
C LYS A 47 2.07 -9.67 3.07
N LYS A 48 2.86 -10.74 2.99
CA LYS A 48 2.63 -11.84 2.05
C LYS A 48 1.19 -12.37 2.09
N GLN A 49 0.62 -12.50 3.28
CA GLN A 49 -0.74 -13.01 3.46
C GLN A 49 -1.82 -12.06 2.95
N ALA A 50 -1.50 -10.77 2.83
CA ALA A 50 -2.46 -9.75 2.43
C ALA A 50 -2.33 -9.30 0.96
N GLN A 51 -1.22 -9.63 0.31
CA GLN A 51 -0.91 -9.11 -1.04
C GLN A 51 -2.01 -9.38 -2.05
N ASP A 52 -2.44 -10.64 -2.16
CA ASP A 52 -3.46 -11.02 -3.15
C ASP A 52 -4.82 -10.42 -2.84
N SER A 53 -5.20 -10.42 -1.55
CA SER A 53 -6.48 -9.85 -1.12
C SER A 53 -6.55 -8.35 -1.41
N ILE A 54 -5.47 -7.62 -1.13
CA ILE A 54 -5.39 -6.18 -1.38
C ILE A 54 -5.53 -5.90 -2.87
N LYS A 55 -4.80 -6.61 -3.71
CA LYS A 55 -4.87 -6.45 -5.16
C LYS A 55 -6.27 -6.72 -5.68
N ASN A 56 -6.85 -7.85 -5.32
CA ASN A 56 -8.16 -8.27 -5.80
C ASN A 56 -9.26 -7.29 -5.37
N GLU A 57 -9.25 -6.88 -4.11
CA GLU A 57 -10.25 -5.96 -3.60
C GLU A 57 -10.11 -4.56 -4.17
N ALA A 58 -8.88 -4.07 -4.35
CA ALA A 58 -8.65 -2.77 -4.95
C ALA A 58 -9.09 -2.74 -6.42
N GLU A 59 -8.78 -3.78 -7.19
CA GLU A 59 -9.20 -3.89 -8.57
C GLU A 59 -10.71 -4.00 -8.70
N ARG A 60 -11.36 -4.73 -7.79
CA ARG A 60 -12.80 -4.88 -7.78
C ARG A 60 -13.53 -3.55 -7.68
N CYS A 61 -13.04 -2.63 -6.89
CA CYS A 61 -13.67 -1.32 -6.71
C CYS A 61 -13.01 -0.19 -7.53
N GLY A 62 -12.01 -0.51 -8.35
CA GLY A 62 -11.35 0.47 -9.20
C GLY A 62 -10.46 1.46 -8.47
N MET A 63 -9.98 1.09 -7.27
CA MET A 63 -9.09 1.95 -6.48
C MET A 63 -7.64 1.53 -6.63
N TYR A 64 -6.74 2.31 -6.05
CA TYR A 64 -5.30 2.06 -6.15
C TYR A 64 -4.82 1.12 -5.05
N TYR A 65 -3.73 0.43 -5.28
CA TYR A 65 -3.16 -0.47 -4.27
C TYR A 65 -1.64 -0.50 -4.32
N VAL A 66 -1.04 -0.80 -3.16
CA VAL A 66 0.38 -1.09 -3.01
C VAL A 66 0.47 -2.43 -2.27
N ASN A 67 0.85 -3.49 -2.98
CA ASN A 67 0.99 -4.82 -2.39
C ASN A 67 2.41 -5.37 -2.48
N GLN A 68 3.37 -4.54 -2.91
CA GLN A 68 4.78 -4.83 -2.89
C GLN A 68 5.45 -4.01 -1.79
N ARG A 69 6.75 -3.84 -1.84
CA ARG A 69 7.46 -3.08 -0.81
C ARG A 69 6.99 -1.63 -0.76
N TRP A 70 6.65 -1.17 0.43
CA TRP A 70 6.40 0.25 0.66
C TRP A 70 7.71 1.00 0.71
N LEU A 71 7.92 1.93 -0.22
CA LEU A 71 9.13 2.74 -0.26
C LEU A 71 9.09 3.79 0.83
N GLY A 72 10.21 3.97 1.56
CA GLY A 72 10.30 5.00 2.58
C GLY A 72 10.05 6.37 2.00
N GLY A 73 9.17 7.14 2.64
CA GLY A 73 8.82 8.49 2.18
C GLY A 73 7.90 8.54 0.97
N MET A 74 7.19 7.44 0.65
CA MET A 74 6.30 7.39 -0.52
C MET A 74 5.25 8.52 -0.50
N LEU A 75 4.77 8.90 0.68
CA LEU A 75 3.83 10.01 0.83
C LEU A 75 4.53 11.33 1.17
N THR A 76 5.55 11.28 2.00
CA THR A 76 6.22 12.48 2.52
C THR A 76 7.34 12.99 1.62
N ASN A 77 7.96 12.11 0.82
CA ASN A 77 9.02 12.46 -0.12
C ASN A 77 8.57 12.12 -1.55
N PHE A 78 7.41 12.62 -1.92
CA PHE A 78 6.73 12.27 -3.16
C PHE A 78 7.52 12.68 -4.41
N LYS A 79 8.25 13.80 -4.35
CA LYS A 79 9.07 14.24 -5.48
C LYS A 79 10.12 13.22 -5.88
N THR A 80 10.79 12.61 -4.90
CA THR A 80 11.78 11.57 -5.16
C THR A 80 11.14 10.33 -5.78
N ILE A 81 9.95 9.95 -5.29
CA ILE A 81 9.20 8.82 -5.84
C ILE A 81 8.76 9.10 -7.28
N GLN A 82 8.34 10.33 -7.57
CA GLN A 82 8.02 10.74 -8.94
C GLN A 82 9.22 10.65 -9.86
N SER A 83 10.42 11.01 -9.39
CA SER A 83 11.67 10.84 -10.15
C SER A 83 11.92 9.39 -10.51
N ARG A 84 11.65 8.47 -9.57
CA ARG A 84 11.80 7.03 -9.82
C ARG A 84 10.82 6.54 -10.88
N ILE A 85 9.58 7.03 -10.86
CA ILE A 85 8.58 6.69 -11.86
C ILE A 85 8.99 7.20 -13.23
N ALA A 86 9.52 8.42 -13.32
CA ALA A 86 10.03 8.98 -14.56
C ALA A 86 11.19 8.13 -15.11
N GLN A 87 12.07 7.66 -14.23
CA GLN A 87 13.17 6.76 -14.61
C GLN A 87 12.66 5.44 -15.15
N LEU A 88 11.60 4.88 -14.51
CA LEU A 88 10.97 3.65 -14.98
C LEU A 88 10.43 3.82 -16.41
N LYS A 89 9.72 4.91 -16.68
CA LYS A 89 9.21 5.20 -18.02
C LYS A 89 10.33 5.33 -19.04
N LYS A 90 11.45 5.94 -18.66
CA LYS A 90 12.64 6.06 -19.52
C LYS A 90 13.21 4.70 -19.83
N ILE A 91 13.30 3.80 -18.85
CA ILE A 91 13.80 2.45 -19.03
C ILE A 91 12.88 1.64 -19.94
N GLU A 92 11.56 1.77 -19.78
CA GLU A 92 10.59 1.13 -20.66
C GLU A 92 10.72 1.59 -22.11
N ALA A 93 10.94 2.89 -22.32
CA ALA A 93 11.19 3.44 -23.66
C ALA A 93 12.49 2.89 -24.24
N MET A 94 13.54 2.75 -23.47
CA MET A 94 14.81 2.14 -23.91
C MET A 94 14.63 0.68 -24.32
N GLU A 95 13.82 -0.06 -23.60
CA GLU A 95 13.50 -1.45 -23.92
C GLU A 95 12.74 -1.53 -25.26
N ALA A 96 11.76 -0.66 -25.45
CA ALA A 96 10.99 -0.61 -26.69
C ALA A 96 11.85 -0.22 -27.89
N ASP A 97 12.83 0.66 -27.70
CA ASP A 97 13.76 1.12 -28.76
C ASP A 97 14.93 0.17 -28.98
N GLY A 98 15.04 -0.90 -28.20
CA GLY A 98 16.16 -1.83 -28.30
C GLY A 98 17.48 -1.31 -27.71
N THR A 99 17.46 -0.21 -26.95
CA THR A 99 18.65 0.38 -26.36
C THR A 99 19.33 -0.57 -25.38
N PHE A 100 18.60 -1.45 -24.72
CA PHE A 100 19.15 -2.44 -23.83
C PHE A 100 20.12 -3.40 -24.51
N ASP A 101 19.93 -3.65 -25.79
CA ASP A 101 20.78 -4.56 -26.56
C ASP A 101 22.20 -4.01 -26.71
N VAL A 102 22.39 -2.70 -26.59
CA VAL A 102 23.67 -2.03 -26.74
C VAL A 102 24.27 -1.58 -25.41
N LEU A 103 23.56 -1.72 -24.29
CA LEU A 103 24.05 -1.36 -22.96
C LEU A 103 24.88 -2.49 -22.36
N PRO A 104 25.94 -2.16 -21.57
CA PRO A 104 26.69 -3.19 -20.83
C PRO A 104 25.78 -3.92 -19.85
N LYS A 105 25.99 -5.22 -19.71
CA LYS A 105 25.29 -6.00 -18.67
C LYS A 105 25.79 -5.59 -17.30
N LYS A 106 24.95 -4.98 -16.51
CA LYS A 106 25.17 -4.69 -15.09
C LYS A 106 23.86 -4.72 -14.36
#